data_ea01dac1c3950b2097d0570db3902edf
#
_entry.id   ea01dac1c3950b2097d0570db3902edf
#
_cell.length_a   1.000
_cell.length_b   1.000
_cell.length_c   1.000
_cell.angle_alpha   90.00
_cell.angle_beta   90.00
_cell.angle_gamma   90.00
#
_symmetry.space_group_name_H-M   'P 1'
#
loop_
_entity.id
_entity.type
_entity.pdbx_description
1 polymer ?
#
loop_
_entity_poly.entity_id
_entity_poly.type
_entity_poly.pdbx_seq_one_letter_code
_entity_poly.pdbx_strand_id
1 'polypeptide(L)'
;MIVKAEYTDLGENTRYVVTNLQGTAQELYEKTYCARGEMENRIKEQQLDLFADRTSCHNWWPNQFRLILSGLAYVLLETIRRESLQNTELAQATVATLRLKLLKIGAVIIRNTRRIKILLSSHYPYQELFKKLALSLIGTA
;
A
#
# COMPACT_ATOMS: atom_id res chain seq x y z
N MET A 1 -11.76 16.17 -26.83
CA MET A 1 -12.02 14.72 -26.85
C MET A 1 -10.76 14.00 -27.33
N ILE A 2 -10.38 12.94 -26.63
CA ILE A 2 -9.22 12.10 -26.96
C ILE A 2 -9.76 10.74 -27.35
N VAL A 3 -9.22 10.14 -28.39
CA VAL A 3 -9.56 8.79 -28.83
C VAL A 3 -8.30 7.96 -28.80
N LYS A 4 -8.31 6.86 -28.05
CA LYS A 4 -7.29 5.81 -28.09
C LYS A 4 -7.85 4.62 -28.85
N ALA A 5 -7.30 4.31 -29.99
CA ALA A 5 -7.60 3.11 -30.75
C ALA A 5 -6.43 2.13 -30.63
N GLU A 6 -6.71 0.93 -30.22
CA GLU A 6 -5.74 -0.18 -30.14
C GLU A 6 -6.37 -1.46 -30.63
N TYR A 7 -5.57 -2.32 -31.21
CA TYR A 7 -5.97 -3.65 -31.60
C TYR A 7 -5.24 -4.67 -30.72
N THR A 8 -6.00 -5.50 -30.03
CA THR A 8 -5.49 -6.51 -29.09
C THR A 8 -5.84 -7.91 -29.59
N ASP A 9 -5.32 -8.95 -28.97
CA ASP A 9 -5.68 -10.34 -29.27
C ASP A 9 -7.18 -10.62 -29.09
N LEU A 10 -7.91 -9.75 -28.39
CA LEU A 10 -9.36 -9.81 -28.20
C LEU A 10 -10.13 -8.97 -29.25
N GLY A 11 -9.44 -8.30 -30.19
CA GLY A 11 -10.02 -7.45 -31.22
C GLY A 11 -9.80 -5.96 -30.97
N GLU A 12 -10.61 -5.15 -31.63
CA GLU A 12 -10.57 -3.67 -31.51
C GLU A 12 -10.95 -3.21 -30.12
N ASN A 13 -10.14 -2.31 -29.55
CA ASN A 13 -10.40 -1.68 -28.28
C ASN A 13 -10.24 -0.15 -28.42
N THR A 14 -11.35 0.51 -28.71
CA THR A 14 -11.40 1.96 -28.86
C THR A 14 -11.95 2.61 -27.60
N ARG A 15 -11.19 3.57 -27.04
CA ARG A 15 -11.59 4.29 -25.83
C ARG A 15 -11.71 5.78 -26.11
N TYR A 16 -12.75 6.38 -25.56
CA TYR A 16 -13.03 7.80 -25.68
C TYR A 16 -12.91 8.48 -24.33
N VAL A 17 -12.13 9.57 -24.27
CA VAL A 17 -11.97 10.39 -23.07
C VAL A 17 -12.36 11.82 -23.41
N VAL A 18 -13.32 12.36 -22.68
CA VAL A 18 -13.75 13.75 -22.78
C VAL A 18 -13.07 14.55 -21.67
N THR A 19 -12.42 15.62 -22.03
CA THR A 19 -11.72 16.50 -21.09
C THR A 19 -11.74 17.95 -21.60
N ASN A 20 -11.69 18.88 -20.64
CA ASN A 20 -11.49 20.31 -20.87
C ASN A 20 -10.04 20.75 -20.54
N LEU A 21 -9.17 19.80 -20.15
CA LEU A 21 -7.77 20.10 -19.86
C LEU A 21 -7.01 20.41 -21.14
N GLN A 22 -6.03 21.30 -21.02
CA GLN A 22 -5.10 21.65 -22.10
C GLN A 22 -3.88 20.71 -22.05
N GLY A 23 -3.44 20.26 -23.20
CA GLY A 23 -2.28 19.37 -23.33
C GLY A 23 -2.39 18.45 -24.54
N THR A 24 -1.35 17.67 -24.80
CA THR A 24 -1.36 16.69 -25.89
C THR A 24 -2.27 15.51 -25.54
N ALA A 25 -2.89 14.90 -26.54
CA ALA A 25 -3.78 13.76 -26.35
C ALA A 25 -3.09 12.60 -25.60
N GLN A 26 -1.81 12.35 -25.94
CA GLN A 26 -1.01 11.31 -25.31
C GLN A 26 -0.75 11.60 -23.84
N GLU A 27 -0.28 12.80 -23.50
CA GLU A 27 -0.01 13.16 -22.08
C GLU A 27 -1.26 13.14 -21.23
N LEU A 28 -2.37 13.66 -21.73
CA LEU A 28 -3.64 13.66 -21.01
C LEU A 28 -4.17 12.24 -20.79
N TYR A 29 -3.97 11.35 -21.76
CA TYR A 29 -4.36 9.96 -21.61
C TYR A 29 -3.43 9.21 -20.64
N GLU A 30 -2.11 9.24 -20.87
CA GLU A 30 -1.14 8.44 -20.12
C GLU A 30 -0.93 8.95 -18.69
N LYS A 31 -0.74 10.27 -18.51
CA LYS A 31 -0.41 10.85 -17.20
C LYS A 31 -1.65 11.19 -16.36
N THR A 32 -2.74 11.64 -16.99
CA THR A 32 -3.91 12.10 -16.24
C THR A 32 -5.00 11.05 -16.17
N TYR A 33 -5.42 10.49 -17.29
CA TYR A 33 -6.48 9.51 -17.31
C TYR A 33 -6.05 8.15 -16.70
N CYS A 34 -4.87 7.65 -17.09
CA CYS A 34 -4.34 6.39 -16.57
C CYS A 34 -3.95 6.46 -15.08
N ALA A 35 -3.60 7.65 -14.55
CA ALA A 35 -3.35 7.85 -13.13
C ALA A 35 -4.57 7.51 -12.23
N ARG A 36 -5.79 7.53 -12.80
CA ARG A 36 -6.99 7.03 -12.12
C ARG A 36 -6.86 5.57 -11.69
N GLY A 37 -6.20 4.74 -12.51
CA GLY A 37 -5.96 3.34 -12.18
C GLY A 37 -5.11 3.14 -10.93
N GLU A 38 -4.19 4.06 -10.64
CA GLU A 38 -3.42 4.03 -9.41
C GLU A 38 -4.32 4.24 -8.18
N MET A 39 -5.25 5.19 -8.23
CA MET A 39 -6.20 5.41 -7.14
C MET A 39 -7.06 4.16 -6.87
N GLU A 40 -7.55 3.52 -7.93
CA GLU A 40 -8.31 2.27 -7.81
C GLU A 40 -7.46 1.15 -7.17
N ASN A 41 -6.20 1.02 -7.54
CA ASN A 41 -5.27 0.08 -6.92
C ASN A 41 -5.02 0.39 -5.44
N ARG A 42 -4.88 1.68 -5.05
CA ARG A 42 -4.71 2.09 -3.65
C ARG A 42 -5.95 1.79 -2.81
N ILE A 43 -7.14 2.05 -3.35
CA ILE A 43 -8.40 1.68 -2.69
C ILE A 43 -8.50 0.16 -2.53
N LYS A 44 -8.11 -0.60 -3.54
CA LYS A 44 -8.09 -2.07 -3.50
C LYS A 44 -7.12 -2.60 -2.44
N GLU A 45 -5.91 -2.03 -2.31
CA GLU A 45 -4.97 -2.37 -1.25
C GLU A 45 -5.60 -2.13 0.14
N GLN A 46 -6.27 -1.00 0.34
CA GLN A 46 -6.94 -0.70 1.61
C GLN A 46 -8.07 -1.69 1.90
N GLN A 47 -8.89 -1.98 0.91
CA GLN A 47 -10.03 -2.90 1.06
C GLN A 47 -9.57 -4.32 1.35
N LEU A 48 -8.72 -4.89 0.51
CA LEU A 48 -8.37 -6.31 0.56
C LEU A 48 -7.21 -6.58 1.53
N ASP A 49 -6.18 -5.75 1.51
CA ASP A 49 -4.96 -6.02 2.27
C ASP A 49 -5.03 -5.49 3.70
N LEU A 50 -5.84 -4.47 3.97
CA LEU A 50 -6.06 -3.90 5.30
C LEU A 50 -7.48 -4.09 5.83
N PHE A 51 -8.26 -4.95 5.16
CA PHE A 51 -9.56 -5.40 5.62
C PHE A 51 -10.61 -4.29 5.79
N ALA A 52 -10.55 -3.22 5.01
CA ALA A 52 -11.56 -2.17 5.02
C ALA A 52 -12.94 -2.66 4.52
N ASP A 53 -12.97 -3.77 3.78
CA ASP A 53 -14.17 -4.48 3.33
C ASP A 53 -14.92 -5.21 4.45
N ARG A 54 -14.24 -5.46 5.59
CA ARG A 54 -14.84 -6.20 6.72
C ARG A 54 -15.69 -5.30 7.63
N THR A 55 -16.77 -4.77 7.10
CA THR A 55 -17.73 -3.91 7.79
C THR A 55 -19.03 -4.66 8.11
N SER A 56 -18.90 -5.81 8.80
CA SER A 56 -19.98 -6.74 9.09
C SER A 56 -20.66 -6.54 10.46
N CYS A 57 -20.31 -5.49 11.21
CA CYS A 57 -20.97 -5.22 12.48
C CYS A 57 -22.38 -4.66 12.27
N HIS A 58 -23.32 -5.07 13.11
CA HIS A 58 -24.71 -4.61 13.04
C HIS A 58 -24.84 -3.10 13.27
N ASN A 59 -24.03 -2.55 14.17
CA ASN A 59 -23.98 -1.12 14.45
C ASN A 59 -23.04 -0.38 13.51
N TRP A 60 -23.39 0.86 13.16
CA TRP A 60 -22.61 1.70 12.24
C TRP A 60 -21.24 2.11 12.81
N TRP A 61 -21.19 2.52 14.09
CA TRP A 61 -19.97 3.04 14.72
C TRP A 61 -18.77 2.11 14.70
N PRO A 62 -18.88 0.80 15.01
CA PRO A 62 -17.76 -0.13 14.91
C PRO A 62 -17.23 -0.28 13.48
N ASN A 63 -18.11 -0.23 12.47
CA ASN A 63 -17.72 -0.30 11.07
C ASN A 63 -16.94 0.95 10.66
N GLN A 64 -17.44 2.14 11.06
CA GLN A 64 -16.76 3.41 10.83
C GLN A 64 -15.38 3.44 11.49
N PHE A 65 -15.27 2.98 12.74
CA PHE A 65 -14.01 2.91 13.44
C PHE A 65 -13.00 2.00 12.75
N ARG A 66 -13.43 0.82 12.28
CA ARG A 66 -12.58 -0.08 11.48
C ARG A 66 -12.08 0.57 10.21
N LEU A 67 -12.93 1.28 9.51
CA LEU A 67 -12.56 1.98 8.28
C LEU A 67 -11.50 3.05 8.54
N ILE A 68 -11.65 3.82 9.61
CA ILE A 68 -10.66 4.82 10.03
C ILE A 68 -9.33 4.15 10.38
N LEU A 69 -9.34 3.05 11.14
CA LEU A 69 -8.12 2.31 11.48
C LEU A 69 -7.43 1.75 10.24
N SER A 70 -8.20 1.22 9.29
CA SER A 70 -7.66 0.75 8.00
C SER A 70 -7.00 1.90 7.21
N GLY A 71 -7.62 3.08 7.20
CA GLY A 71 -7.07 4.27 6.57
C GLY A 71 -5.75 4.72 7.22
N LEU A 72 -5.70 4.76 8.56
CA LEU A 72 -4.47 5.06 9.30
C LEU A 72 -3.35 4.04 9.02
N ALA A 73 -3.69 2.75 9.02
CA ALA A 73 -2.74 1.69 8.70
C ALA A 73 -2.19 1.83 7.28
N TYR A 74 -3.05 2.21 6.32
CA TYR A 74 -2.64 2.48 4.95
C TYR A 74 -1.65 3.65 4.87
N VAL A 75 -1.94 4.77 5.54
CA VAL A 75 -1.05 5.94 5.57
C VAL A 75 0.31 5.59 6.17
N LEU A 76 0.34 4.81 7.26
CA LEU A 76 1.60 4.37 7.87
C LEU A 76 2.43 3.50 6.93
N LEU A 77 1.80 2.52 6.25
CA LEU A 77 2.50 1.65 5.31
C LEU A 77 2.98 2.40 4.06
N GLU A 78 2.18 3.36 3.58
CA GLU A 78 2.59 4.22 2.46
C GLU A 78 3.76 5.13 2.84
N THR A 79 3.76 5.68 4.06
CA THR A 79 4.88 6.46 4.58
C THR A 79 6.15 5.61 4.67
N ILE A 80 6.07 4.39 5.21
CA ILE A 80 7.19 3.46 5.24
C ILE A 80 7.71 3.18 3.83
N ARG A 81 6.82 2.90 2.88
CA ARG A 81 7.17 2.63 1.48
C ARG A 81 7.90 3.82 0.86
N ARG A 82 7.37 5.02 1.05
CA ARG A 82 7.89 6.24 0.43
C ARG A 82 9.18 6.74 1.08
N GLU A 83 9.27 6.72 2.41
CA GLU A 83 10.39 7.34 3.12
C GLU A 83 11.54 6.36 3.36
N SER A 84 11.26 5.08 3.59
CA SER A 84 12.27 4.14 4.10
C SER A 84 12.59 2.99 3.15
N LEU A 85 11.71 2.65 2.21
CA LEU A 85 11.91 1.52 1.30
C LEU A 85 12.38 1.93 -0.10
N GLN A 86 12.63 3.22 -0.36
CA GLN A 86 13.18 3.68 -1.62
C GLN A 86 14.53 3.01 -1.91
N ASN A 87 14.76 2.65 -3.17
CA ASN A 87 15.96 1.94 -3.61
C ASN A 87 16.15 0.55 -3.00
N THR A 88 15.07 -0.07 -2.52
CA THR A 88 15.05 -1.46 -2.07
C THR A 88 14.13 -2.30 -2.97
N GLU A 89 14.25 -3.61 -2.87
CA GLU A 89 13.37 -4.56 -3.59
C GLU A 89 11.89 -4.43 -3.20
N LEU A 90 11.57 -3.77 -2.09
CA LEU A 90 10.21 -3.55 -1.60
C LEU A 90 9.66 -2.14 -1.91
N ALA A 91 10.39 -1.30 -2.65
CA ALA A 91 9.96 0.07 -2.98
C ALA A 91 8.60 0.13 -3.70
N GLN A 92 8.32 -0.84 -4.57
CA GLN A 92 7.06 -0.96 -5.31
C GLN A 92 6.15 -2.08 -4.78
N ALA A 93 6.46 -2.62 -3.60
CA ALA A 93 5.70 -3.71 -3.03
C ALA A 93 4.28 -3.27 -2.62
N THR A 94 3.30 -4.13 -2.82
CA THR A 94 1.92 -3.93 -2.34
C THR A 94 1.86 -3.99 -0.82
N VAL A 95 0.79 -3.46 -0.24
CA VAL A 95 0.53 -3.53 1.21
C VAL A 95 0.51 -4.98 1.71
N ALA A 96 -0.08 -5.91 0.94
CA ALA A 96 -0.04 -7.35 1.27
C ALA A 96 1.39 -7.88 1.39
N THR A 97 2.24 -7.52 0.44
CA THR A 97 3.65 -7.94 0.42
C THR A 97 4.42 -7.33 1.60
N LEU A 98 4.23 -6.04 1.89
CA LEU A 98 4.85 -5.38 3.04
C LEU A 98 4.44 -6.04 4.36
N ARG A 99 3.15 -6.31 4.54
CA ARG A 99 2.65 -7.02 5.72
C ARG A 99 3.29 -8.39 5.88
N LEU A 100 3.33 -9.16 4.79
CA LEU A 100 3.87 -10.51 4.80
C LEU A 100 5.38 -10.52 5.06
N LYS A 101 6.11 -9.64 4.39
CA LYS A 101 7.59 -9.63 4.40
C LYS A 101 8.19 -8.81 5.53
N LEU A 102 7.55 -7.77 6.04
CA LEU A 102 8.11 -6.89 7.07
C LEU A 102 7.42 -7.00 8.43
N LEU A 103 6.11 -7.33 8.46
CA LEU A 103 5.38 -7.31 9.74
C LEU A 103 5.08 -8.72 10.27
N LYS A 104 4.97 -9.72 9.40
CA LYS A 104 4.67 -11.09 9.81
C LYS A 104 5.95 -11.85 10.14
N ILE A 105 6.59 -11.46 11.24
CA ILE A 105 7.84 -12.06 11.73
C ILE A 105 7.53 -12.90 12.97
N GLY A 106 8.06 -14.14 13.02
CA GLY A 106 7.98 -14.96 14.22
C GLY A 106 8.74 -14.31 15.38
N ALA A 107 8.11 -14.21 16.53
CA ALA A 107 8.70 -13.57 17.70
C ALA A 107 8.43 -14.35 18.99
N VAL A 108 9.41 -14.32 19.90
CA VAL A 108 9.26 -14.78 21.30
C VAL A 108 9.20 -13.56 22.21
N ILE A 109 8.15 -13.47 23.01
CA ILE A 109 7.95 -12.37 23.95
C ILE A 109 8.33 -12.86 25.35
N ILE A 110 9.35 -12.24 25.93
CA ILE A 110 9.77 -12.50 27.32
C ILE A 110 9.36 -11.29 28.16
N ARG A 111 8.48 -11.52 29.11
CA ARG A 111 8.01 -10.48 30.03
C ARG A 111 8.51 -10.77 31.44
N ASN A 112 9.14 -9.78 32.04
CA ASN A 112 9.42 -9.76 33.48
C ASN A 112 8.91 -8.45 34.09
N THR A 113 9.09 -8.26 35.41
CA THR A 113 8.50 -7.12 36.15
C THR A 113 8.91 -5.75 35.59
N ARG A 114 10.09 -5.62 34.98
CA ARG A 114 10.66 -4.34 34.56
C ARG A 114 10.82 -4.18 33.05
N ARG A 115 10.77 -5.26 32.27
CA ARG A 115 11.10 -5.25 30.83
C ARG A 115 10.26 -6.23 30.06
N ILE A 116 9.94 -5.83 28.84
CA ILE A 116 9.41 -6.71 27.81
C ILE A 116 10.50 -6.81 26.73
N LYS A 117 10.97 -8.03 26.45
CA LYS A 117 11.88 -8.32 25.36
C LYS A 117 11.14 -9.02 24.26
N ILE A 118 11.27 -8.53 23.03
CA ILE A 118 10.71 -9.16 21.84
C ILE A 118 11.91 -9.69 21.04
N LEU A 119 12.04 -11.00 20.97
CA LEU A 119 13.11 -11.67 20.23
C LEU A 119 12.53 -12.09 18.87
N LEU A 120 12.98 -11.46 17.81
CA LEU A 120 12.59 -11.78 16.44
C LEU A 120 13.40 -12.98 15.93
N SER A 121 12.84 -13.72 14.96
CA SER A 121 13.52 -14.86 14.34
C SER A 121 14.83 -14.42 13.67
N SER A 122 15.93 -15.10 14.00
CA SER A 122 17.25 -14.89 13.39
C SER A 122 17.34 -15.37 11.93
N HIS A 123 16.43 -16.25 11.52
CA HIS A 123 16.37 -16.79 10.15
C HIS A 123 15.40 -16.03 9.24
N TYR A 124 15.01 -14.82 9.67
CA TYR A 124 14.13 -13.98 8.88
C TYR A 124 14.86 -13.38 7.66
N PRO A 125 14.37 -13.60 6.41
CA PRO A 125 15.13 -13.24 5.20
C PRO A 125 15.38 -11.74 5.02
N TYR A 126 14.50 -10.89 5.56
CA TYR A 126 14.58 -9.43 5.44
C TYR A 126 15.13 -8.76 6.71
N GLN A 127 15.93 -9.46 7.50
CA GLN A 127 16.45 -8.98 8.79
C GLN A 127 17.18 -7.64 8.67
N GLU A 128 18.10 -7.50 7.72
CA GLU A 128 18.88 -6.27 7.54
C GLU A 128 18.00 -5.11 7.07
N LEU A 129 17.05 -5.37 6.17
CA LEU A 129 16.10 -4.36 5.73
C LEU A 129 15.19 -3.89 6.87
N PHE A 130 14.68 -4.83 7.68
CA PHE A 130 13.87 -4.51 8.86
C PHE A 130 14.64 -3.69 9.89
N LYS A 131 15.90 -4.06 10.16
CA LYS A 131 16.79 -3.33 11.07
C LYS A 131 17.06 -1.91 10.58
N LYS A 132 17.38 -1.75 9.29
CA LYS A 132 17.59 -0.43 8.66
C LYS A 132 16.32 0.43 8.78
N LEU A 133 15.15 -0.15 8.48
CA LEU A 133 13.85 0.51 8.61
C LEU A 133 13.59 0.96 10.06
N ALA A 134 13.76 0.06 11.03
CA ALA A 134 13.54 0.38 12.44
C ALA A 134 14.45 1.51 12.93
N LEU A 135 15.73 1.49 12.55
CA LEU A 135 16.68 2.53 12.91
C LEU A 135 16.34 3.88 12.24
N SER A 136 15.88 3.89 10.99
CA SER A 136 15.49 5.12 10.32
C SER A 136 14.28 5.78 10.99
N LEU A 137 13.32 5.00 11.45
CA LEU A 137 12.13 5.50 12.14
C LEU A 137 12.42 6.01 13.57
N ILE A 138 13.40 5.42 14.27
CA ILE A 138 13.83 5.87 15.60
C ILE A 138 14.70 7.13 15.50
N GLY A 139 15.55 7.23 14.48
CA GLY A 139 16.45 8.36 14.29
C GLY A 139 15.78 9.65 13.78
N THR A 140 14.51 9.60 13.38
CA THR A 140 13.72 10.76 12.94
C THR A 140 12.80 11.34 14.03
N ALA A 141 12.86 10.81 15.25
CA ALA A 141 12.06 11.26 16.41
C ALA A 141 12.80 12.29 17.27
#